data_862ce66dfa8e7ba37ab609f084abfd52
#
_entry.id   862ce66dfa8e7ba37ab609f084abfd52
#
_cell.length_a   1.000
_cell.length_b   1.000
_cell.length_c   1.000
_cell.angle_alpha   90.00
_cell.angle_beta   90.00
_cell.angle_gamma   90.00
#
_symmetry.space_group_name_H-M   'P 1'
#
loop_
_entity.id
_entity.type
_entity.pdbx_description
1 polymer ?
#
loop_
_entity_poly.entity_id
_entity_poly.type
_entity_poly.pdbx_seq_one_letter_code
_entity_poly.pdbx_strand_id
1 'polypeptide(L)'
;MCGIWAYLKKKGSTTAVPRLYDSVKVRGPDSTTIISEPNYFLAFHRLAIHDLTPAGDQPFVFELDEGRQFIYMCNGELYNSNLLLKGFPEIKTQSKSDCEVIGHLFKLFSEDFEQVVKLLDGEFAIVGIIVKDGEIERTLVARDPFGVRPLYWGTNPEATTYSSLMCGIPDGMKAFHFPPGYFSDNLTMKRYFGFQLRVIKTSHQSIVNSLIRCVAKRMSSDRPMGFLLSGGLDSSLVVAIAVKVLKIPKVRTFSIGMPGGTDLKYAKIVADHLGTQHTEVHFSHLEGLVSLPKVVCATETYDITTIRASVGQYLLAKYISEKTNIRVILNGDGADEAQMGYLYNYFYPSFDAAHHDSLRLLDEIHYFDGLRVDRCLGAHGLEARVPFLDPDFVNSVLSAPVEMRVPIGGRMEKQFIREAFEMYCPGILPPCILWRKKEAFSDGVSKLEHSWSDIIKNALRSHRILQKPHIQPTTSEAAYYREIFDQSFPGQHHILPHYWLPKWTDATDPSARTLKLPSNNQ
;
A
#
# COMPACT_ATOMS: atom_id res chain seq x y z
N MET A 1 8.45 6.69 -3.35
CA MET A 1 7.19 6.58 -4.15
C MET A 1 7.08 7.78 -5.05
N CYS A 2 7.02 7.53 -6.36
CA CYS A 2 7.01 8.59 -7.36
C CYS A 2 5.59 9.04 -7.69
N GLY A 3 5.46 10.17 -8.39
CA GLY A 3 4.21 10.66 -8.93
C GLY A 3 4.19 10.51 -10.45
N ILE A 4 3.28 9.71 -10.97
CA ILE A 4 2.98 9.60 -12.41
C ILE A 4 1.79 10.49 -12.73
N TRP A 5 1.89 11.23 -13.82
CA TRP A 5 0.77 11.89 -14.47
C TRP A 5 0.91 11.82 -15.98
N ALA A 6 -0.10 11.27 -16.65
CA ALA A 6 -0.14 11.13 -18.10
C ALA A 6 -1.49 11.60 -18.63
N TYR A 7 -1.47 12.48 -19.63
CA TYR A 7 -2.65 12.98 -20.36
C TYR A 7 -2.48 12.64 -21.84
N LEU A 8 -3.27 11.69 -22.30
CA LEU A 8 -3.18 11.11 -23.64
C LEU A 8 -4.40 11.57 -24.45
N LYS A 9 -4.20 12.45 -25.41
CA LYS A 9 -5.27 12.94 -26.27
C LYS A 9 -5.77 11.87 -27.21
N LYS A 10 -7.06 11.85 -27.45
CA LYS A 10 -7.65 11.04 -28.49
C LYS A 10 -7.47 11.70 -29.85
N LYS A 11 -7.42 10.90 -30.91
CA LYS A 11 -7.19 11.37 -32.28
C LYS A 11 -8.20 12.48 -32.64
N GLY A 12 -7.66 13.60 -33.08
CA GLY A 12 -8.44 14.78 -33.46
C GLY A 12 -8.81 15.72 -32.31
N SER A 13 -8.43 15.42 -31.06
CA SER A 13 -8.66 16.31 -29.93
C SER A 13 -7.75 17.53 -29.99
N THR A 14 -8.33 18.71 -29.83
CA THR A 14 -7.61 20.00 -29.72
C THR A 14 -7.61 20.56 -28.30
N THR A 15 -8.13 19.79 -27.34
CA THR A 15 -8.27 20.24 -25.95
C THR A 15 -6.91 20.57 -25.33
N ALA A 16 -6.82 21.67 -24.59
CA ALA A 16 -5.63 22.02 -23.84
C ALA A 16 -5.34 21.02 -22.72
N VAL A 17 -4.07 20.76 -22.45
CA VAL A 17 -3.64 19.90 -21.33
C VAL A 17 -3.94 20.63 -20.02
N PRO A 18 -4.71 20.04 -19.09
CA PRO A 18 -4.98 20.65 -17.80
C PRO A 18 -3.70 20.67 -16.93
N ARG A 19 -3.54 21.74 -16.12
CA ARG A 19 -2.36 21.88 -15.25
C ARG A 19 -2.55 21.13 -13.93
N LEU A 20 -2.72 19.81 -13.99
CA LEU A 20 -2.92 18.93 -12.81
C LEU A 20 -1.71 18.06 -12.49
N TYR A 21 -0.69 18.05 -13.35
CA TYR A 21 0.51 17.24 -13.14
C TYR A 21 1.25 17.58 -11.83
N ASP A 22 1.22 18.83 -11.39
CA ASP A 22 1.83 19.23 -10.11
C ASP A 22 1.10 18.69 -8.87
N SER A 23 -0.16 18.25 -8.99
CA SER A 23 -0.94 17.70 -7.86
C SER A 23 -0.32 16.43 -7.28
N VAL A 24 0.45 15.69 -8.07
CA VAL A 24 1.12 14.45 -7.64
C VAL A 24 2.59 14.65 -7.22
N LYS A 25 3.10 15.89 -7.26
CA LYS A 25 4.50 16.23 -6.97
C LYS A 25 4.93 15.90 -5.53
N VAL A 26 3.99 15.95 -4.59
CA VAL A 26 4.25 15.62 -3.18
C VAL A 26 4.83 14.21 -3.00
N ARG A 27 4.53 13.29 -3.92
CA ARG A 27 5.03 11.91 -3.89
C ARG A 27 6.51 11.81 -4.27
N GLY A 28 6.97 12.68 -5.18
CA GLY A 28 8.33 12.66 -5.72
C GLY A 28 8.96 14.04 -5.70
N PRO A 29 9.45 14.50 -4.54
CA PRO A 29 9.95 15.87 -4.40
C PRO A 29 11.37 16.10 -4.94
N ASP A 30 12.12 15.04 -5.31
CA ASP A 30 13.55 15.17 -5.64
C ASP A 30 13.78 15.73 -7.04
N SER A 31 13.04 15.28 -8.07
CA SER A 31 13.11 15.82 -9.44
C SER A 31 11.77 15.74 -10.17
N THR A 32 11.63 16.53 -11.22
CA THR A 32 10.45 16.51 -12.11
C THR A 32 10.92 16.52 -13.54
N THR A 33 10.48 15.56 -14.33
CA THR A 33 10.72 15.49 -15.77
C THR A 33 9.39 15.51 -16.52
N ILE A 34 9.32 16.27 -17.60
CA ILE A 34 8.12 16.44 -18.42
C ILE A 34 8.45 16.17 -19.87
N ILE A 35 7.63 15.37 -20.55
CA ILE A 35 7.58 15.28 -22.01
C ILE A 35 6.23 15.86 -22.44
N SER A 36 6.26 16.90 -23.29
CA SER A 36 5.07 17.61 -23.74
C SER A 36 5.04 17.67 -25.26
N GLU A 37 4.14 16.89 -25.84
CA GLU A 37 3.94 16.79 -27.28
C GLU A 37 2.47 17.14 -27.63
N PRO A 38 2.15 17.42 -28.89
CA PRO A 38 0.79 17.78 -29.30
C PRO A 38 -0.29 16.77 -28.85
N ASN A 39 0.03 15.47 -28.86
CA ASN A 39 -0.93 14.39 -28.62
C ASN A 39 -0.81 13.76 -27.22
N TYR A 40 0.26 14.04 -26.48
CA TYR A 40 0.44 13.52 -25.13
C TYR A 40 1.26 14.44 -24.25
N PHE A 41 0.99 14.33 -22.94
CA PHE A 41 1.76 15.01 -21.91
C PHE A 41 2.06 13.99 -20.80
N LEU A 42 3.34 13.80 -20.50
CA LEU A 42 3.82 12.90 -19.46
C LEU A 42 4.62 13.70 -18.42
N ALA A 43 4.28 13.55 -17.15
CA ALA A 43 5.04 14.14 -16.06
C ALA A 43 5.39 13.06 -15.03
N PHE A 44 6.64 13.01 -14.66
CA PHE A 44 7.16 12.13 -13.63
C PHE A 44 7.81 12.95 -12.52
N HIS A 45 7.29 12.77 -11.31
CA HIS A 45 7.87 13.36 -10.11
C HIS A 45 8.58 12.26 -9.33
N ARG A 46 9.89 12.37 -9.22
CA ARG A 46 10.74 11.33 -8.67
C ARG A 46 11.00 11.50 -7.18
N LEU A 47 10.84 10.40 -6.43
CA LEU A 47 11.53 10.16 -5.17
C LEU A 47 12.67 9.18 -5.49
N ALA A 48 13.89 9.68 -5.51
CA ALA A 48 15.06 8.89 -5.88
C ALA A 48 15.43 7.92 -4.75
N ILE A 49 15.18 6.63 -4.94
CA ILE A 49 15.47 5.55 -3.99
C ILE A 49 16.66 4.72 -4.49
N HIS A 50 16.64 4.31 -5.77
CA HIS A 50 17.76 3.72 -6.49
C HIS A 50 18.28 4.70 -7.53
N ASP A 51 19.61 4.72 -7.71
CA ASP A 51 20.30 5.67 -8.59
C ASP A 51 19.97 7.14 -8.25
N LEU A 52 20.68 7.72 -7.31
CA LEU A 52 20.44 9.11 -6.87
C LEU A 52 20.89 10.16 -7.91
N THR A 53 21.35 9.73 -9.10
CA THR A 53 21.76 10.61 -10.21
C THR A 53 20.60 10.87 -11.18
N PRO A 54 20.72 11.88 -12.07
CA PRO A 54 19.72 12.12 -13.12
C PRO A 54 19.56 10.97 -14.13
N ALA A 55 20.50 10.01 -14.19
CA ALA A 55 20.39 8.86 -15.10
C ALA A 55 19.16 7.98 -14.79
N GLY A 56 18.70 7.97 -13.52
CA GLY A 56 17.47 7.27 -13.13
C GLY A 56 16.19 8.09 -13.27
N ASP A 57 16.23 9.29 -13.86
CA ASP A 57 15.02 10.09 -14.10
C ASP A 57 14.15 9.47 -15.20
N GLN A 58 12.84 9.61 -15.05
CA GLN A 58 11.83 9.09 -15.97
C GLN A 58 10.96 10.25 -16.48
N PRO A 59 10.29 10.13 -17.66
CA PRO A 59 10.05 8.91 -18.45
C PRO A 59 11.29 8.32 -19.11
N PHE A 60 11.40 6.98 -19.11
CA PHE A 60 12.39 6.30 -19.93
C PHE A 60 11.93 6.25 -21.40
N VAL A 61 12.88 6.42 -22.32
CA VAL A 61 12.63 6.40 -23.77
C VAL A 61 13.49 5.31 -24.41
N PHE A 62 12.85 4.36 -25.07
CA PHE A 62 13.51 3.25 -25.77
C PHE A 62 13.16 3.27 -27.24
N GLU A 63 14.18 3.32 -28.10
CA GLU A 63 14.02 3.17 -29.53
C GLU A 63 13.60 1.74 -29.88
N LEU A 64 12.50 1.63 -30.65
CA LEU A 64 12.01 0.41 -31.25
C LEU A 64 12.29 0.41 -32.76
N ASP A 65 11.91 -0.68 -33.44
CA ASP A 65 12.04 -0.78 -34.89
C ASP A 65 11.09 0.19 -35.61
N GLU A 66 11.39 0.52 -36.86
CA GLU A 66 10.59 1.38 -37.75
C GLU A 66 10.37 2.82 -37.25
N GLY A 67 11.29 3.37 -36.46
CA GLY A 67 11.22 4.73 -35.94
C GLY A 67 10.18 4.93 -34.84
N ARG A 68 9.74 3.83 -34.20
CA ARG A 68 8.85 3.87 -33.03
C ARG A 68 9.66 4.08 -31.76
N GLN A 69 9.02 4.65 -30.74
CA GLN A 69 9.59 4.80 -29.40
C GLN A 69 8.64 4.24 -28.36
N PHE A 70 9.18 3.51 -27.40
CA PHE A 70 8.49 3.15 -26.16
C PHE A 70 8.87 4.12 -25.07
N ILE A 71 7.92 4.93 -24.62
CA ILE A 71 8.10 5.94 -23.57
C ILE A 71 7.27 5.49 -22.36
N TYR A 72 7.90 5.30 -21.20
CA TYR A 72 7.17 4.81 -20.02
C TYR A 72 7.65 5.41 -18.71
N MET A 73 6.74 5.38 -17.74
CA MET A 73 6.96 5.76 -16.35
C MET A 73 6.59 4.59 -15.44
N CYS A 74 7.41 4.32 -14.43
CA CYS A 74 7.16 3.33 -13.39
C CYS A 74 7.29 3.96 -12.01
N ASN A 75 6.19 4.05 -11.27
CA ASN A 75 6.20 4.35 -9.85
C ASN A 75 6.28 3.03 -9.08
N GLY A 76 7.47 2.64 -8.62
CA GLY A 76 7.60 1.36 -7.93
C GLY A 76 9.03 0.97 -7.60
N GLU A 77 9.13 -0.25 -7.09
CA GLU A 77 10.37 -0.97 -6.78
C GLU A 77 10.26 -2.38 -7.35
N LEU A 78 11.21 -2.76 -8.20
CA LEU A 78 11.32 -4.10 -8.76
C LEU A 78 12.40 -4.88 -8.01
N TYR A 79 11.98 -5.70 -7.08
CA TYR A 79 12.87 -6.44 -6.17
C TYR A 79 13.70 -7.52 -6.88
N ASN A 80 13.28 -7.95 -8.07
CA ASN A 80 13.99 -8.94 -8.87
C ASN A 80 14.80 -8.35 -10.04
N SER A 81 14.95 -7.04 -10.17
CA SER A 81 15.66 -6.39 -11.27
C SER A 81 17.07 -6.97 -11.49
N ASN A 82 17.84 -7.14 -10.41
CA ASN A 82 19.16 -7.76 -10.46
C ASN A 82 19.17 -9.25 -10.90
N LEU A 83 18.09 -9.99 -10.60
CA LEU A 83 17.94 -11.37 -11.07
C LEU A 83 17.60 -11.41 -12.56
N LEU A 84 16.75 -10.49 -13.02
CA LEU A 84 16.44 -10.33 -14.45
C LEU A 84 17.68 -9.97 -15.25
N LEU A 85 18.48 -9.01 -14.80
CA LEU A 85 19.74 -8.66 -15.46
C LEU A 85 20.75 -9.81 -15.52
N LYS A 86 20.78 -10.68 -14.50
CA LYS A 86 21.60 -11.90 -14.53
C LYS A 86 21.03 -12.96 -15.46
N GLY A 87 19.71 -13.06 -15.56
CA GLY A 87 19.02 -14.02 -16.45
C GLY A 87 19.10 -13.62 -17.93
N PHE A 88 19.23 -12.33 -18.21
CA PHE A 88 19.31 -11.75 -19.56
C PHE A 88 20.59 -10.89 -19.69
N PRO A 89 21.78 -11.50 -19.79
CA PRO A 89 23.08 -10.81 -19.75
C PRO A 89 23.32 -9.87 -20.94
N GLU A 90 22.53 -9.98 -22.02
CA GLU A 90 22.50 -9.04 -23.15
C GLU A 90 21.96 -7.67 -22.77
N ILE A 91 21.14 -7.55 -21.73
CA ILE A 91 20.61 -6.27 -21.25
C ILE A 91 21.74 -5.46 -20.61
N LYS A 92 21.91 -4.21 -21.11
CA LYS A 92 22.85 -3.24 -20.57
C LYS A 92 22.08 -1.97 -20.20
N THR A 93 21.82 -1.75 -18.91
CA THR A 93 21.17 -0.54 -18.41
C THR A 93 22.13 0.66 -18.45
N GLN A 94 21.60 1.84 -18.61
CA GLN A 94 22.32 3.12 -18.55
C GLN A 94 22.33 3.71 -17.14
N SER A 95 21.32 3.35 -16.34
CA SER A 95 21.18 3.77 -14.96
C SER A 95 21.27 2.58 -14.01
N LYS A 96 21.25 2.85 -12.70
CA LYS A 96 21.07 1.85 -11.64
C LYS A 96 19.62 1.77 -11.18
N SER A 97 18.69 2.43 -11.87
CA SER A 97 17.27 2.32 -11.57
C SER A 97 16.80 0.89 -11.86
N ASP A 98 16.16 0.29 -10.89
CA ASP A 98 15.55 -1.04 -11.02
C ASP A 98 14.45 -1.07 -12.09
N CYS A 99 13.78 0.05 -12.33
CA CYS A 99 12.68 0.18 -13.29
C CYS A 99 13.15 0.22 -14.76
N GLU A 100 14.42 0.53 -15.06
CA GLU A 100 14.91 0.60 -16.44
C GLU A 100 14.85 -0.74 -17.17
N VAL A 101 14.93 -1.86 -16.42
CA VAL A 101 14.87 -3.21 -16.99
C VAL A 101 13.58 -3.48 -17.78
N ILE A 102 12.48 -2.77 -17.47
CA ILE A 102 11.17 -2.93 -18.14
C ILE A 102 11.29 -2.67 -19.64
N GLY A 103 11.91 -1.58 -20.04
CA GLY A 103 12.07 -1.21 -21.46
C GLY A 103 12.94 -2.20 -22.23
N HIS A 104 14.01 -2.68 -21.60
CA HIS A 104 14.87 -3.72 -22.18
C HIS A 104 14.13 -5.05 -22.37
N LEU A 105 13.40 -5.51 -21.36
CA LEU A 105 12.57 -6.73 -21.47
C LEU A 105 11.49 -6.58 -22.53
N PHE A 106 10.85 -5.41 -22.62
CA PHE A 106 9.82 -5.15 -23.62
C PHE A 106 10.38 -5.31 -25.04
N LYS A 107 11.55 -4.75 -25.30
CA LYS A 107 12.25 -4.91 -26.57
C LYS A 107 12.67 -6.38 -26.82
N LEU A 108 13.23 -7.02 -25.80
CA LEU A 108 13.69 -8.41 -25.88
C LEU A 108 12.57 -9.40 -26.19
N PHE A 109 11.38 -9.20 -25.64
CA PHE A 109 10.20 -10.04 -25.88
C PHE A 109 9.33 -9.56 -27.03
N SER A 110 9.90 -8.87 -28.01
CA SER A 110 9.20 -8.44 -29.23
C SER A 110 7.90 -7.69 -28.92
N GLU A 111 7.96 -6.80 -27.92
CA GLU A 111 6.86 -5.94 -27.48
C GLU A 111 5.67 -6.68 -26.83
N ASP A 112 5.88 -7.89 -26.32
CA ASP A 112 4.89 -8.61 -25.52
C ASP A 112 4.88 -8.08 -24.07
N PHE A 113 4.00 -7.10 -23.81
CA PHE A 113 3.89 -6.48 -22.49
C PHE A 113 3.35 -7.43 -21.42
N GLU A 114 2.50 -8.39 -21.78
CA GLU A 114 1.99 -9.41 -20.87
C GLU A 114 3.13 -10.27 -20.32
N GLN A 115 4.04 -10.70 -21.18
CA GLN A 115 5.22 -11.47 -20.78
C GLN A 115 6.13 -10.66 -19.87
N VAL A 116 6.35 -9.38 -20.17
CA VAL A 116 7.15 -8.48 -19.30
C VAL A 116 6.54 -8.41 -17.91
N VAL A 117 5.25 -8.06 -17.80
CA VAL A 117 4.61 -7.83 -16.49
C VAL A 117 4.62 -9.09 -15.63
N LYS A 118 4.46 -10.29 -16.24
CA LYS A 118 4.51 -11.58 -15.54
C LYS A 118 5.87 -11.91 -14.93
N LEU A 119 6.94 -11.31 -15.42
CA LEU A 119 8.30 -11.50 -14.89
C LEU A 119 8.63 -10.55 -13.74
N LEU A 120 7.88 -9.46 -13.58
CA LEU A 120 8.18 -8.46 -12.56
C LEU A 120 7.78 -8.97 -11.16
N ASP A 121 8.71 -8.89 -10.21
CA ASP A 121 8.47 -9.09 -8.78
C ASP A 121 8.71 -7.75 -8.07
N GLY A 122 7.64 -7.09 -7.68
CA GLY A 122 7.74 -5.75 -7.12
C GLY A 122 6.40 -5.14 -6.71
N GLU A 123 6.49 -3.91 -6.26
CA GLU A 123 5.37 -3.03 -5.96
C GLU A 123 5.41 -1.90 -6.99
N PHE A 124 4.50 -1.88 -7.97
CA PHE A 124 4.62 -0.99 -9.12
C PHE A 124 3.30 -0.53 -9.72
N ALA A 125 3.35 0.64 -10.34
CA ALA A 125 2.37 1.15 -11.30
C ALA A 125 3.13 1.66 -12.53
N ILE A 126 2.79 1.15 -13.70
CA ILE A 126 3.46 1.44 -14.97
C ILE A 126 2.46 2.12 -15.90
N VAL A 127 2.87 3.21 -16.54
CA VAL A 127 2.15 3.85 -17.65
C VAL A 127 3.14 4.09 -18.77
N GLY A 128 2.88 3.51 -19.94
CA GLY A 128 3.72 3.64 -21.12
C GLY A 128 2.92 3.86 -22.39
N ILE A 129 3.54 4.44 -23.37
CA ILE A 129 3.01 4.64 -24.72
C ILE A 129 4.05 4.22 -25.75
N ILE A 130 3.56 3.66 -26.88
CA ILE A 130 4.35 3.53 -28.08
C ILE A 130 3.94 4.65 -29.02
N VAL A 131 4.91 5.41 -29.50
CA VAL A 131 4.70 6.54 -30.40
C VAL A 131 5.46 6.34 -31.70
N LYS A 132 4.86 6.81 -32.81
CA LYS A 132 5.47 6.91 -34.13
C LYS A 132 5.08 8.25 -34.74
N ASP A 133 6.05 9.02 -35.22
CA ASP A 133 5.83 10.32 -35.84
C ASP A 133 4.98 11.29 -34.99
N GLY A 134 5.12 11.22 -33.64
CA GLY A 134 4.37 12.03 -32.69
C GLY A 134 2.95 11.53 -32.39
N GLU A 135 2.50 10.44 -33.00
CA GLU A 135 1.20 9.82 -32.77
C GLU A 135 1.29 8.62 -31.83
N ILE A 136 0.30 8.47 -30.93
CA ILE A 136 0.21 7.32 -30.03
C ILE A 136 -0.34 6.13 -30.79
N GLU A 137 0.45 5.06 -30.92
CA GLU A 137 0.01 3.77 -31.50
C GLU A 137 -0.55 2.82 -30.46
N ARG A 138 0.10 2.73 -29.26
CA ARG A 138 -0.31 1.84 -28.18
C ARG A 138 -0.18 2.53 -26.83
N THR A 139 -1.08 2.18 -25.93
CA THR A 139 -1.03 2.57 -24.51
C THR A 139 -0.91 1.32 -23.65
N LEU A 140 0.13 1.25 -22.84
CA LEU A 140 0.49 0.10 -22.02
C LEU A 140 0.47 0.49 -20.55
N VAL A 141 -0.35 -0.19 -19.74
CA VAL A 141 -0.52 0.13 -18.33
C VAL A 141 -0.50 -1.15 -17.51
N ALA A 142 0.15 -1.14 -16.33
CA ALA A 142 0.12 -2.27 -15.42
C ALA A 142 0.18 -1.81 -13.96
N ARG A 143 -0.38 -2.63 -13.07
CA ARG A 143 -0.34 -2.39 -11.63
C ARG A 143 0.00 -3.67 -10.88
N ASP A 144 0.77 -3.57 -9.80
CA ASP A 144 1.21 -4.69 -8.98
C ASP A 144 0.06 -5.56 -8.45
N PRO A 145 0.34 -6.80 -8.01
CA PRO A 145 -0.67 -7.79 -7.61
C PRO A 145 -1.69 -7.32 -6.57
N PHE A 146 -1.31 -6.45 -5.64
CA PHE A 146 -2.15 -5.98 -4.54
C PHE A 146 -2.50 -4.50 -4.63
N GLY A 147 -2.00 -3.81 -5.66
CA GLY A 147 -2.19 -2.38 -5.82
C GLY A 147 -1.53 -1.55 -4.73
N VAL A 148 -0.38 -2.01 -4.23
CA VAL A 148 0.43 -1.28 -3.25
C VAL A 148 0.81 0.09 -3.79
N ARG A 149 1.23 0.14 -5.07
CA ARG A 149 1.40 1.42 -5.75
C ARG A 149 0.09 1.88 -6.36
N PRO A 150 -0.32 3.12 -6.08
CA PRO A 150 -1.59 3.64 -6.58
C PRO A 150 -1.51 3.98 -8.06
N LEU A 151 -2.61 3.74 -8.74
CA LEU A 151 -2.84 4.24 -10.09
C LEU A 151 -4.33 4.46 -10.30
N TYR A 152 -4.69 5.68 -10.68
CA TYR A 152 -6.02 6.05 -11.12
C TYR A 152 -6.04 6.31 -12.62
N TRP A 153 -7.19 6.15 -13.21
CA TRP A 153 -7.44 6.54 -14.59
C TRP A 153 -8.83 7.13 -14.76
N GLY A 154 -8.96 7.96 -15.75
CA GLY A 154 -10.23 8.53 -16.19
C GLY A 154 -10.20 8.76 -17.68
N THR A 155 -11.36 8.72 -18.31
CA THR A 155 -11.49 8.97 -19.76
C THR A 155 -12.73 9.77 -20.08
N ASN A 156 -12.65 10.59 -21.12
CA ASN A 156 -13.74 11.31 -21.74
C ASN A 156 -13.60 11.27 -23.28
N PRO A 157 -14.44 11.92 -24.08
CA PRO A 157 -14.28 11.94 -25.53
C PRO A 157 -12.94 12.51 -26.02
N GLU A 158 -12.30 13.39 -25.27
CA GLU A 158 -11.10 14.14 -25.66
C GLU A 158 -9.78 13.46 -25.28
N ALA A 159 -9.75 12.78 -24.11
CA ALA A 159 -8.49 12.24 -23.58
C ALA A 159 -8.70 11.08 -22.62
N THR A 160 -7.61 10.35 -22.37
CA THR A 160 -7.46 9.43 -21.24
C THR A 160 -6.36 9.95 -20.33
N THR A 161 -6.61 10.00 -19.03
CA THR A 161 -5.65 10.44 -18.01
C THR A 161 -5.30 9.27 -17.09
N TYR A 162 -4.01 9.14 -16.75
CA TYR A 162 -3.53 8.24 -15.70
C TYR A 162 -2.80 9.08 -14.65
N SER A 163 -3.03 8.76 -13.38
CA SER A 163 -2.44 9.52 -12.28
C SER A 163 -2.19 8.64 -11.05
N SER A 164 -1.09 8.88 -10.35
CA SER A 164 -0.82 8.24 -9.05
C SER A 164 -1.79 8.67 -7.96
N LEU A 165 -2.40 9.85 -8.06
CA LEU A 165 -3.40 10.36 -7.13
C LEU A 165 -4.69 10.71 -7.88
N MET A 166 -5.83 10.55 -7.24
CA MET A 166 -7.14 10.87 -7.81
C MET A 166 -7.28 12.36 -8.12
N CYS A 167 -6.68 13.24 -7.31
CA CYS A 167 -6.64 14.68 -7.55
C CYS A 167 -5.96 15.08 -8.87
N GLY A 168 -5.21 14.18 -9.51
CA GLY A 168 -4.64 14.37 -10.84
C GLY A 168 -5.60 14.05 -11.98
N ILE A 169 -6.81 13.53 -11.73
CA ILE A 169 -7.82 13.27 -12.74
C ILE A 169 -8.61 14.56 -13.00
N PRO A 170 -8.70 15.04 -14.26
CA PRO A 170 -9.38 16.28 -14.59
C PRO A 170 -10.86 16.32 -14.18
N ASP A 171 -11.33 17.50 -13.81
CA ASP A 171 -12.74 17.75 -13.55
C ASP A 171 -13.60 17.31 -14.75
N GLY A 172 -14.76 16.70 -14.45
CA GLY A 172 -15.64 16.14 -15.47
C GLY A 172 -15.27 14.73 -15.95
N MET A 173 -14.09 14.19 -15.58
CA MET A 173 -13.77 12.78 -15.71
C MET A 173 -14.09 12.03 -14.42
N LYS A 174 -14.72 10.84 -14.52
CA LYS A 174 -14.80 9.91 -13.39
C LYS A 174 -13.46 9.23 -13.20
N ALA A 175 -12.94 9.27 -11.96
CA ALA A 175 -11.74 8.56 -11.58
C ALA A 175 -12.07 7.11 -11.22
N PHE A 176 -11.25 6.18 -11.67
CA PHE A 176 -11.33 4.77 -11.32
C PHE A 176 -9.95 4.29 -10.86
N HIS A 177 -9.91 3.38 -9.90
CA HIS A 177 -8.69 2.65 -9.63
C HIS A 177 -8.33 1.79 -10.84
N PHE A 178 -7.07 1.82 -11.28
CA PHE A 178 -6.59 0.78 -12.18
C PHE A 178 -6.50 -0.52 -11.36
N PRO A 179 -7.11 -1.63 -11.80
CA PRO A 179 -7.25 -2.81 -10.96
C PRO A 179 -5.90 -3.46 -10.64
N PRO A 180 -5.66 -3.90 -9.37
CA PRO A 180 -4.48 -4.65 -9.00
C PRO A 180 -4.32 -5.97 -9.75
N GLY A 181 -3.09 -6.34 -10.11
CA GLY A 181 -2.81 -7.58 -10.83
C GLY A 181 -3.32 -7.61 -12.27
N TYR A 182 -3.62 -6.45 -12.84
CA TYR A 182 -4.02 -6.30 -14.23
C TYR A 182 -2.99 -5.49 -15.02
N PHE A 183 -2.96 -5.77 -16.31
CA PHE A 183 -2.36 -4.90 -17.31
C PHE A 183 -3.39 -4.53 -18.37
N SER A 184 -3.10 -3.48 -19.11
CA SER A 184 -3.92 -3.03 -20.25
C SER A 184 -3.04 -2.78 -21.46
N ASP A 185 -3.53 -3.18 -22.61
CA ASP A 185 -2.99 -2.86 -23.92
C ASP A 185 -4.13 -2.21 -24.74
N ASN A 186 -3.96 -0.93 -25.07
CA ASN A 186 -5.00 -0.12 -25.73
C ASN A 186 -6.37 -0.22 -25.07
N LEU A 187 -6.42 -0.01 -23.74
CA LEU A 187 -7.63 -0.09 -22.90
C LEU A 187 -8.23 -1.50 -22.76
N THR A 188 -7.68 -2.50 -23.43
CA THR A 188 -8.07 -3.90 -23.21
C THR A 188 -7.40 -4.42 -21.96
N MET A 189 -8.17 -4.55 -20.89
CA MET A 189 -7.65 -5.01 -19.58
C MET A 189 -7.63 -6.52 -19.49
N LYS A 190 -6.52 -7.07 -19.00
CA LYS A 190 -6.35 -8.51 -18.73
C LYS A 190 -5.72 -8.70 -17.35
N ARG A 191 -6.19 -9.71 -16.62
CA ARG A 191 -5.57 -10.11 -15.36
C ARG A 191 -4.32 -10.95 -15.65
N TYR A 192 -3.16 -10.52 -15.14
CA TYR A 192 -1.91 -11.27 -15.28
C TYR A 192 -1.54 -12.01 -13.98
N PHE A 193 -2.06 -11.57 -12.85
CA PHE A 193 -1.84 -12.18 -11.55
C PHE A 193 -3.13 -12.79 -10.99
N GLY A 194 -3.03 -14.00 -10.46
CA GLY A 194 -4.07 -14.67 -9.70
C GLY A 194 -3.43 -15.49 -8.59
N PHE A 195 -4.12 -15.66 -7.46
CA PHE A 195 -3.61 -16.48 -6.37
C PHE A 195 -3.41 -17.91 -6.85
N GLN A 196 -2.16 -18.37 -6.78
CA GLN A 196 -1.82 -19.75 -7.11
C GLN A 196 -1.96 -20.60 -5.84
N LEU A 197 -3.17 -21.11 -5.63
CA LEU A 197 -3.45 -22.07 -4.57
C LEU A 197 -2.79 -23.41 -4.97
N ARG A 198 -1.49 -23.50 -4.79
CA ARG A 198 -0.80 -24.78 -4.93
C ARG A 198 -1.15 -25.62 -3.71
N VAL A 199 -1.55 -26.87 -3.92
CA VAL A 199 -1.62 -27.89 -2.89
C VAL A 199 -0.17 -28.28 -2.49
N ILE A 200 0.60 -27.28 -2.02
CA ILE A 200 1.91 -27.51 -1.42
C ILE A 200 1.64 -27.68 0.07
N LYS A 201 2.17 -28.74 0.64
CA LYS A 201 2.11 -28.96 2.11
C LYS A 201 2.89 -27.83 2.79
N THR A 202 2.20 -26.70 3.05
CA THR A 202 2.81 -25.56 3.73
C THR A 202 3.16 -25.97 5.15
N SER A 203 4.41 -25.77 5.56
CA SER A 203 4.91 -26.04 6.91
C SER A 203 5.21 -24.74 7.64
N HIS A 204 5.30 -24.81 8.98
CA HIS A 204 5.76 -23.68 9.80
C HIS A 204 7.09 -23.10 9.29
N GLN A 205 8.04 -23.98 8.93
CA GLN A 205 9.35 -23.55 8.42
C GLN A 205 9.23 -22.82 7.07
N SER A 206 8.34 -23.27 6.18
CA SER A 206 8.17 -22.61 4.87
C SER A 206 7.61 -21.19 5.01
N ILE A 207 6.70 -20.96 5.98
CA ILE A 207 6.15 -19.62 6.29
C ILE A 207 7.24 -18.70 6.82
N VAL A 208 8.05 -19.17 7.78
CA VAL A 208 9.18 -18.40 8.33
C VAL A 208 10.15 -18.02 7.22
N ASN A 209 10.58 -18.99 6.41
CA ASN A 209 11.53 -18.76 5.32
C ASN A 209 10.97 -17.81 4.26
N SER A 210 9.66 -17.91 3.96
CA SER A 210 9.00 -17.02 3.03
C SER A 210 9.03 -15.57 3.53
N LEU A 211 8.60 -15.30 4.77
CA LEU A 211 8.60 -13.94 5.31
C LEU A 211 10.03 -13.36 5.42
N ILE A 212 11.01 -14.19 5.81
CA ILE A 212 12.42 -13.76 5.83
C ILE A 212 12.87 -13.29 4.44
N ARG A 213 12.57 -14.05 3.37
CA ARG A 213 12.91 -13.65 2.00
C ARG A 213 12.19 -12.36 1.60
N CYS A 214 10.91 -12.21 1.96
CA CYS A 214 10.11 -11.03 1.62
C CYS A 214 10.62 -9.76 2.31
N VAL A 215 11.09 -9.87 3.55
CA VAL A 215 11.78 -8.76 4.22
C VAL A 215 13.14 -8.51 3.56
N ALA A 216 13.92 -9.55 3.30
CA ALA A 216 15.28 -9.42 2.75
C ALA A 216 15.29 -8.70 1.39
N LYS A 217 14.38 -9.05 0.46
CA LYS A 217 14.33 -8.40 -0.86
C LYS A 217 13.93 -6.93 -0.79
N ARG A 218 13.25 -6.49 0.27
CA ARG A 218 12.86 -5.10 0.51
C ARG A 218 13.93 -4.26 1.22
N MET A 219 15.11 -4.83 1.49
CA MET A 219 16.21 -4.12 2.15
C MET A 219 17.15 -3.39 1.17
N SER A 220 16.95 -3.51 -0.14
CA SER A 220 17.75 -2.79 -1.13
C SER A 220 17.30 -1.33 -1.24
N SER A 221 18.22 -0.38 -1.04
CA SER A 221 17.97 1.06 -1.19
C SER A 221 19.28 1.84 -1.11
N ASP A 222 19.41 2.90 -1.92
CA ASP A 222 20.50 3.88 -1.80
C ASP A 222 20.15 5.00 -0.79
N ARG A 223 18.91 5.00 -0.27
CA ARG A 223 18.46 5.95 0.77
C ARG A 223 18.37 5.29 2.14
N PRO A 224 18.55 6.05 3.22
CA PRO A 224 18.35 5.57 4.58
C PRO A 224 16.93 5.02 4.80
N MET A 225 16.86 3.91 5.52
CA MET A 225 15.63 3.16 5.80
C MET A 225 15.25 3.25 7.27
N GLY A 226 13.94 3.13 7.54
CA GLY A 226 13.35 3.05 8.87
C GLY A 226 12.22 2.03 8.89
N PHE A 227 11.70 1.78 10.09
CA PHE A 227 10.64 0.79 10.32
C PHE A 227 9.55 1.39 11.21
N LEU A 228 8.29 1.18 10.85
CA LEU A 228 7.19 1.44 11.76
C LEU A 228 7.08 0.28 12.76
N LEU A 229 6.94 0.60 14.03
CA LEU A 229 6.90 -0.36 15.12
C LEU A 229 5.77 -0.02 16.09
N SER A 230 4.65 -0.72 16.00
CA SER A 230 3.51 -0.56 16.93
C SER A 230 3.60 -1.49 18.16
N GLY A 231 4.55 -2.43 18.16
CA GLY A 231 4.60 -3.49 19.17
C GLY A 231 3.51 -4.56 18.99
N GLY A 232 2.75 -4.53 17.89
CA GLY A 232 1.96 -5.65 17.40
C GLY A 232 2.84 -6.72 16.78
N LEU A 233 2.32 -7.94 16.59
CA LEU A 233 3.06 -9.07 16.03
C LEU A 233 3.74 -8.74 14.70
N ASP A 234 2.98 -8.19 13.76
CA ASP A 234 3.37 -8.04 12.37
C ASP A 234 4.54 -7.06 12.21
N SER A 235 4.38 -5.84 12.71
CA SER A 235 5.45 -4.83 12.69
C SER A 235 6.69 -5.31 13.46
N SER A 236 6.49 -6.03 14.57
CA SER A 236 7.59 -6.56 15.38
C SER A 236 8.36 -7.68 14.67
N LEU A 237 7.68 -8.56 13.92
CA LEU A 237 8.35 -9.62 13.13
C LEU A 237 9.19 -9.02 12.00
N VAL A 238 8.70 -7.99 11.28
CA VAL A 238 9.48 -7.31 10.24
C VAL A 238 10.79 -6.74 10.81
N VAL A 239 10.70 -6.02 11.93
CA VAL A 239 11.88 -5.45 12.62
C VAL A 239 12.80 -6.54 13.15
N ALA A 240 12.24 -7.59 13.77
CA ALA A 240 13.01 -8.68 14.36
C ALA A 240 13.78 -9.48 13.29
N ILE A 241 13.17 -9.72 12.12
CA ILE A 241 13.84 -10.35 10.98
C ILE A 241 15.01 -9.47 10.52
N ALA A 242 14.80 -8.18 10.33
CA ALA A 242 15.88 -7.26 9.93
C ALA A 242 17.05 -7.28 10.91
N VAL A 243 16.78 -7.23 12.22
CA VAL A 243 17.82 -7.17 13.25
C VAL A 243 18.46 -8.54 13.51
N LYS A 244 17.65 -9.57 13.82
CA LYS A 244 18.18 -10.86 14.33
C LYS A 244 18.55 -11.83 13.23
N VAL A 245 17.84 -11.82 12.10
CA VAL A 245 18.07 -12.76 11.01
C VAL A 245 19.01 -12.15 9.95
N LEU A 246 18.66 -10.98 9.44
CA LEU A 246 19.45 -10.31 8.38
C LEU A 246 20.65 -9.53 8.93
N LYS A 247 20.74 -9.36 10.27
CA LYS A 247 21.86 -8.69 10.95
C LYS A 247 22.09 -7.25 10.50
N ILE A 248 21.01 -6.54 10.13
CA ILE A 248 21.10 -5.13 9.74
C ILE A 248 21.54 -4.30 10.95
N PRO A 249 22.61 -3.52 10.85
CA PRO A 249 23.12 -2.72 11.96
C PRO A 249 22.27 -1.43 12.14
N LYS A 250 22.20 -0.94 13.37
CA LYS A 250 21.65 0.38 13.71
C LYS A 250 20.23 0.63 13.13
N VAL A 251 19.36 -0.39 13.22
CA VAL A 251 17.99 -0.30 12.75
C VAL A 251 17.25 0.83 13.48
N ARG A 252 16.65 1.75 12.73
CA ARG A 252 15.84 2.86 13.24
C ARG A 252 14.37 2.50 13.21
N THR A 253 13.70 2.59 14.35
CA THR A 253 12.28 2.27 14.50
C THR A 253 11.49 3.46 15.02
N PHE A 254 10.23 3.55 14.61
CA PHE A 254 9.36 4.67 14.96
C PHE A 254 8.00 4.15 15.40
N SER A 255 7.49 4.71 16.49
CA SER A 255 6.12 4.51 16.97
C SER A 255 5.43 5.85 17.18
N ILE A 256 4.09 5.83 17.15
CA ILE A 256 3.29 7.01 17.44
C ILE A 256 2.08 6.65 18.30
N GLY A 257 1.70 7.55 19.18
CA GLY A 257 0.51 7.40 20.00
C GLY A 257 0.24 8.63 20.86
N MET A 258 -0.93 8.66 21.46
CA MET A 258 -1.25 9.61 22.50
C MET A 258 -0.56 9.20 23.80
N PRO A 259 -0.30 10.12 24.74
CA PRO A 259 0.29 9.77 26.02
C PRO A 259 -0.47 8.66 26.74
N GLY A 260 0.20 7.52 26.99
CA GLY A 260 -0.37 6.32 27.59
C GLY A 260 -1.10 5.39 26.61
N GLY A 261 -0.93 5.58 25.32
CA GLY A 261 -1.37 4.62 24.29
C GLY A 261 -0.70 3.26 24.47
N THR A 262 -1.43 2.18 24.22
CA THR A 262 -0.96 0.82 24.46
C THR A 262 0.20 0.44 23.53
N ASP A 263 0.16 0.88 22.29
CA ASP A 263 1.19 0.56 21.29
C ASP A 263 2.57 1.12 21.64
N LEU A 264 2.66 2.32 22.21
CA LEU A 264 3.95 2.90 22.63
C LEU A 264 4.67 1.99 23.63
N LYS A 265 3.94 1.48 24.62
CA LYS A 265 4.49 0.56 25.63
C LYS A 265 5.07 -0.71 24.99
N TYR A 266 4.31 -1.34 24.09
CA TYR A 266 4.74 -2.59 23.46
C TYR A 266 5.83 -2.36 22.43
N ALA A 267 5.79 -1.26 21.68
CA ALA A 267 6.87 -0.87 20.77
C ALA A 267 8.19 -0.69 21.52
N LYS A 268 8.17 -0.05 22.70
CA LYS A 268 9.35 0.12 23.56
C LYS A 268 9.94 -1.23 24.00
N ILE A 269 9.09 -2.19 24.42
CA ILE A 269 9.53 -3.55 24.80
C ILE A 269 10.25 -4.24 23.63
N VAL A 270 9.70 -4.14 22.42
CA VAL A 270 10.33 -4.73 21.22
C VAL A 270 11.63 -4.03 20.90
N ALA A 271 11.64 -2.70 20.92
CA ALA A 271 12.83 -1.89 20.63
C ALA A 271 13.99 -2.22 21.57
N ASP A 272 13.72 -2.33 22.88
CA ASP A 272 14.73 -2.70 23.88
C ASP A 272 15.25 -4.14 23.69
N HIS A 273 14.34 -5.09 23.39
CA HIS A 273 14.71 -6.47 23.14
C HIS A 273 15.59 -6.63 21.89
N LEU A 274 15.35 -5.84 20.85
CA LEU A 274 16.08 -5.89 19.59
C LEU A 274 17.29 -4.95 19.53
N GLY A 275 17.41 -4.02 20.47
CA GLY A 275 18.47 -3.00 20.51
C GLY A 275 18.38 -2.00 19.36
N THR A 276 17.16 -1.60 18.96
CA THR A 276 16.95 -0.64 17.87
C THR A 276 17.10 0.81 18.34
N GLN A 277 17.40 1.71 17.41
CA GLN A 277 17.33 3.16 17.65
C GLN A 277 15.87 3.60 17.54
N HIS A 278 15.14 3.50 18.65
CA HIS A 278 13.71 3.76 18.71
C HIS A 278 13.37 5.22 18.99
N THR A 279 12.40 5.74 18.24
CA THR A 279 11.84 7.08 18.44
C THR A 279 10.34 6.96 18.68
N GLU A 280 9.89 7.43 19.84
CA GLU A 280 8.47 7.59 20.17
C GLU A 280 8.01 8.98 19.76
N VAL A 281 6.93 9.04 18.98
CA VAL A 281 6.27 10.29 18.57
C VAL A 281 4.94 10.39 19.31
N HIS A 282 4.66 11.55 19.87
CA HIS A 282 3.41 11.79 20.57
C HIS A 282 2.56 12.80 19.83
N PHE A 283 1.25 12.61 19.85
CA PHE A 283 0.29 13.60 19.37
C PHE A 283 -0.86 13.78 20.36
N SER A 284 -1.42 14.98 20.40
CA SER A 284 -2.56 15.32 21.23
C SER A 284 -3.89 15.04 20.52
N HIS A 285 -4.99 14.97 21.30
CA HIS A 285 -6.34 14.88 20.76
C HIS A 285 -6.62 15.99 19.73
N LEU A 286 -6.19 17.21 20.04
CA LEU A 286 -6.41 18.37 19.16
C LEU A 286 -5.65 18.23 17.84
N GLU A 287 -4.38 17.84 17.89
CA GLU A 287 -3.58 17.61 16.68
C GLU A 287 -4.21 16.52 15.80
N GLY A 288 -4.69 15.43 16.41
CA GLY A 288 -5.41 14.38 15.70
C GLY A 288 -6.67 14.92 15.01
N LEU A 289 -7.54 15.62 15.75
CA LEU A 289 -8.79 16.16 15.21
C LEU A 289 -8.57 17.20 14.10
N VAL A 290 -7.61 18.11 14.28
CA VAL A 290 -7.25 19.14 13.29
C VAL A 290 -6.65 18.53 12.02
N SER A 291 -6.03 17.36 12.12
CA SER A 291 -5.47 16.66 10.96
C SER A 291 -6.51 15.93 10.10
N LEU A 292 -7.72 15.64 10.61
CA LEU A 292 -8.75 14.86 9.89
C LEU A 292 -9.02 15.36 8.47
N PRO A 293 -9.25 16.65 8.20
CA PRO A 293 -9.47 17.12 6.83
C PRO A 293 -8.27 16.84 5.90
N LYS A 294 -7.06 17.04 6.40
CA LYS A 294 -5.83 16.77 5.63
C LYS A 294 -5.66 15.28 5.34
N VAL A 295 -6.03 14.43 6.31
CA VAL A 295 -5.98 12.97 6.16
C VAL A 295 -6.99 12.50 5.12
N VAL A 296 -8.24 13.00 5.14
CA VAL A 296 -9.25 12.70 4.10
C VAL A 296 -8.74 13.07 2.71
N CYS A 297 -8.16 14.28 2.57
CA CYS A 297 -7.60 14.73 1.29
C CYS A 297 -6.39 13.89 0.87
N ALA A 298 -5.49 13.55 1.80
CA ALA A 298 -4.28 12.78 1.50
C ALA A 298 -4.58 11.33 1.16
N THR A 299 -5.56 10.72 1.85
CA THR A 299 -5.96 9.33 1.61
C THR A 299 -6.92 9.16 0.45
N GLU A 300 -7.57 10.25 0.00
CA GLU A 300 -8.54 10.23 -1.09
C GLU A 300 -9.68 9.22 -0.88
N THR A 301 -10.12 9.07 0.38
CA THR A 301 -11.21 8.19 0.79
C THR A 301 -12.05 8.83 1.87
N TYR A 302 -13.24 8.28 2.10
CA TYR A 302 -14.13 8.64 3.22
C TYR A 302 -14.49 7.43 4.10
N ASP A 303 -13.71 6.34 3.99
CA ASP A 303 -13.89 5.16 4.84
C ASP A 303 -13.46 5.44 6.28
N ILE A 304 -14.33 5.09 7.23
CA ILE A 304 -14.13 5.40 8.66
C ILE A 304 -12.87 4.73 9.21
N THR A 305 -12.70 3.43 8.93
CA THR A 305 -11.59 2.63 9.44
C THR A 305 -10.27 3.18 8.94
N THR A 306 -10.19 3.40 7.64
CA THR A 306 -9.00 3.92 6.96
C THR A 306 -8.60 5.27 7.52
N ILE A 307 -9.54 6.22 7.66
CA ILE A 307 -9.23 7.57 8.16
C ILE A 307 -8.79 7.52 9.62
N ARG A 308 -9.50 6.80 10.50
CA ARG A 308 -9.11 6.68 11.92
C ARG A 308 -7.67 6.18 12.08
N ALA A 309 -7.31 5.13 11.35
CA ALA A 309 -5.96 4.56 11.38
C ALA A 309 -4.92 5.46 10.69
N SER A 310 -5.34 6.21 9.67
CA SER A 310 -4.45 7.10 8.92
C SER A 310 -3.94 8.28 9.73
N VAL A 311 -4.68 8.80 10.71
CA VAL A 311 -4.28 9.99 11.49
C VAL A 311 -2.91 9.79 12.14
N GLY A 312 -2.73 8.70 12.89
CA GLY A 312 -1.44 8.39 13.51
C GLY A 312 -0.33 8.19 12.47
N GLN A 313 -0.60 7.41 11.44
CA GLN A 313 0.40 7.11 10.40
C GLN A 313 0.81 8.35 9.59
N TYR A 314 -0.14 9.24 9.27
CA TYR A 314 0.12 10.52 8.58
C TYR A 314 1.00 11.45 9.42
N LEU A 315 0.68 11.61 10.72
CA LEU A 315 1.47 12.43 11.63
C LEU A 315 2.88 11.85 11.85
N LEU A 316 3.00 10.53 11.95
CA LEU A 316 4.29 9.85 12.05
C LEU A 316 5.13 10.03 10.78
N ALA A 317 4.51 9.88 9.60
CA ALA A 317 5.17 10.11 8.32
C ALA A 317 5.69 11.54 8.20
N LYS A 318 4.88 12.52 8.60
CA LYS A 318 5.29 13.93 8.67
C LYS A 318 6.53 14.10 9.54
N TYR A 319 6.51 13.56 10.77
CA TYR A 319 7.65 13.64 11.68
C TYR A 319 8.92 13.03 11.06
N ILE A 320 8.83 11.82 10.49
CA ILE A 320 9.98 11.13 9.89
C ILE A 320 10.56 11.97 8.75
N SER A 321 9.72 12.48 7.87
CA SER A 321 10.14 13.29 6.72
C SER A 321 10.83 14.60 7.14
N GLU A 322 10.29 15.29 8.16
CA GLU A 322 10.79 16.60 8.61
C GLU A 322 12.01 16.49 9.53
N LYS A 323 12.10 15.41 10.33
CA LYS A 323 13.11 15.28 11.39
C LYS A 323 14.22 14.29 11.07
N THR A 324 14.16 13.61 9.93
CA THR A 324 15.15 12.61 9.55
C THR A 324 15.48 12.66 8.05
N ASN A 325 16.56 11.98 7.69
CA ASN A 325 16.93 11.76 6.29
C ASN A 325 16.39 10.45 5.71
N ILE A 326 15.55 9.73 6.43
CA ILE A 326 14.93 8.48 5.97
C ILE A 326 13.97 8.78 4.84
N ARG A 327 13.97 7.91 3.84
CA ARG A 327 13.04 7.97 2.70
C ARG A 327 12.30 6.67 2.45
N VAL A 328 12.78 5.54 2.98
CA VAL A 328 12.16 4.22 2.84
C VAL A 328 11.69 3.72 4.21
N ILE A 329 10.46 3.23 4.27
CA ILE A 329 9.82 2.77 5.49
C ILE A 329 9.25 1.36 5.28
N LEU A 330 9.74 0.39 6.04
CA LEU A 330 9.14 -0.94 6.14
C LEU A 330 8.08 -0.95 7.25
N ASN A 331 7.00 -1.68 7.01
CA ASN A 331 5.92 -1.84 7.98
C ASN A 331 5.28 -3.24 7.92
N GLY A 332 4.31 -3.50 8.81
CA GLY A 332 3.63 -4.78 8.94
C GLY A 332 2.22 -4.85 8.32
N ASP A 333 1.82 -3.85 7.52
CA ASP A 333 0.49 -3.84 6.91
C ASP A 333 0.34 -4.98 5.88
N GLY A 334 -0.89 -5.48 5.68
CA GLY A 334 -1.20 -6.60 4.79
C GLY A 334 -1.12 -7.99 5.45
N ALA A 335 -0.75 -8.06 6.73
CA ALA A 335 -0.62 -9.32 7.44
C ALA A 335 -1.96 -9.95 7.84
N ASP A 336 -2.96 -9.13 8.15
CA ASP A 336 -4.25 -9.58 8.67
C ASP A 336 -5.12 -10.25 7.60
N GLU A 337 -5.04 -9.80 6.36
CA GLU A 337 -5.88 -10.21 5.24
C GLU A 337 -5.65 -11.68 4.87
N ALA A 338 -4.40 -12.05 4.63
CA ALA A 338 -4.05 -13.43 4.28
C ALA A 338 -4.15 -14.39 5.45
N GLN A 339 -3.85 -13.91 6.67
CA GLN A 339 -3.70 -14.73 7.86
C GLN A 339 -4.93 -14.77 8.77
N MET A 340 -6.06 -14.19 8.32
CA MET A 340 -7.30 -14.12 9.13
C MET A 340 -7.05 -13.49 10.52
N GLY A 341 -6.29 -12.38 10.53
CA GLY A 341 -5.83 -11.74 11.76
C GLY A 341 -6.85 -10.82 12.42
N TYR A 342 -7.97 -10.52 11.78
CA TYR A 342 -9.02 -9.68 12.34
C TYR A 342 -9.87 -10.41 13.37
N LEU A 343 -10.27 -9.71 14.46
CA LEU A 343 -11.06 -10.34 15.53
C LEU A 343 -12.43 -10.85 15.06
N TYR A 344 -13.03 -10.29 14.01
CA TYR A 344 -14.27 -10.82 13.49
C TYR A 344 -14.14 -12.23 12.88
N ASN A 345 -12.91 -12.68 12.59
CA ASN A 345 -12.67 -14.03 12.09
C ASN A 345 -12.98 -15.13 13.15
N TYR A 346 -13.17 -14.76 14.42
CA TYR A 346 -13.73 -15.69 15.41
C TYR A 346 -15.21 -16.07 15.16
N PHE A 347 -15.90 -15.33 14.27
CA PHE A 347 -17.32 -15.53 13.94
C PHE A 347 -17.54 -16.19 12.56
N TYR A 348 -16.47 -16.71 11.93
CA TYR A 348 -16.61 -17.32 10.61
C TYR A 348 -17.65 -18.45 10.59
N PRO A 349 -18.54 -18.51 9.56
CA PRO A 349 -19.61 -19.52 9.51
C PRO A 349 -19.13 -20.87 8.97
N SER A 350 -18.09 -20.88 8.14
CA SER A 350 -17.46 -22.07 7.57
C SER A 350 -16.04 -21.78 7.11
N PHE A 351 -15.20 -22.82 6.94
CA PHE A 351 -13.84 -22.70 6.42
C PHE A 351 -13.81 -22.07 5.02
N ASP A 352 -14.76 -22.45 4.16
CA ASP A 352 -14.88 -21.87 2.82
C ASP A 352 -15.19 -20.37 2.87
N ALA A 353 -16.13 -19.97 3.74
CA ALA A 353 -16.45 -18.55 3.92
C ALA A 353 -15.25 -17.76 4.44
N ALA A 354 -14.49 -18.30 5.38
CA ALA A 354 -13.27 -17.69 5.90
C ALA A 354 -12.20 -17.55 4.80
N HIS A 355 -12.00 -18.59 3.99
CA HIS A 355 -11.06 -18.56 2.87
C HIS A 355 -11.43 -17.52 1.82
N HIS A 356 -12.69 -17.51 1.38
CA HIS A 356 -13.18 -16.53 0.42
C HIS A 356 -13.09 -15.09 0.94
N ASP A 357 -13.26 -14.89 2.24
CA ASP A 357 -13.09 -13.57 2.84
C ASP A 357 -11.63 -13.10 2.85
N SER A 358 -10.66 -14.00 3.09
CA SER A 358 -9.24 -13.67 2.91
C SER A 358 -8.92 -13.23 1.48
N LEU A 359 -9.46 -13.94 0.47
CA LEU A 359 -9.25 -13.57 -0.93
C LEU A 359 -9.87 -12.21 -1.24
N ARG A 360 -11.10 -11.96 -0.75
CA ARG A 360 -11.77 -10.66 -0.90
C ARG A 360 -10.95 -9.53 -0.26
N LEU A 361 -10.49 -9.71 0.98
CA LEU A 361 -9.69 -8.72 1.68
C LEU A 361 -8.40 -8.37 0.93
N LEU A 362 -7.74 -9.37 0.35
CA LEU A 362 -6.54 -9.17 -0.46
C LEU A 362 -6.83 -8.45 -1.78
N ASP A 363 -7.92 -8.79 -2.46
CA ASP A 363 -8.36 -8.11 -3.68
C ASP A 363 -8.76 -6.63 -3.39
N GLU A 364 -9.34 -6.36 -2.21
CA GLU A 364 -9.83 -5.05 -1.81
C GLU A 364 -8.82 -4.21 -1.00
N ILE A 365 -7.66 -4.73 -0.66
CA ILE A 365 -6.70 -4.05 0.24
C ILE A 365 -6.29 -2.67 -0.26
N HIS A 366 -6.29 -2.46 -1.56
CA HIS A 366 -5.96 -1.20 -2.22
C HIS A 366 -7.01 -0.10 -2.02
N TYR A 367 -8.18 -0.40 -1.45
CA TYR A 367 -9.19 0.57 -1.00
C TYR A 367 -9.03 0.96 0.47
N PHE A 368 -8.35 0.13 1.28
CA PHE A 368 -8.31 0.22 2.74
C PHE A 368 -6.88 0.31 3.27
N ASP A 369 -6.32 -0.75 3.85
CA ASP A 369 -5.02 -0.72 4.52
C ASP A 369 -3.85 -0.50 3.55
N GLY A 370 -3.89 -1.05 2.36
CA GLY A 370 -2.90 -0.80 1.31
C GLY A 370 -2.93 0.66 0.84
N LEU A 371 -4.13 1.23 0.69
CA LEU A 371 -4.29 2.65 0.37
C LEU A 371 -3.73 3.53 1.50
N ARG A 372 -4.11 3.24 2.76
CA ARG A 372 -3.65 3.98 3.93
C ARG A 372 -2.13 4.09 3.98
N VAL A 373 -1.42 2.96 3.88
CA VAL A 373 0.03 2.94 4.02
C VAL A 373 0.74 3.75 2.94
N ASP A 374 0.31 3.61 1.70
CA ASP A 374 0.87 4.37 0.58
C ASP A 374 0.58 5.87 0.72
N ARG A 375 -0.69 6.22 0.99
CA ARG A 375 -1.12 7.61 1.03
C ARG A 375 -0.50 8.40 2.17
N CYS A 376 -0.47 7.83 3.37
CA CYS A 376 0.09 8.51 4.54
C CYS A 376 1.59 8.78 4.38
N LEU A 377 2.34 7.82 3.85
CA LEU A 377 3.78 7.96 3.64
C LEU A 377 4.07 8.83 2.40
N GLY A 378 3.37 8.60 1.30
CA GLY A 378 3.53 9.34 0.05
C GLY A 378 3.20 10.83 0.16
N ALA A 379 2.25 11.22 1.02
CA ALA A 379 1.93 12.62 1.31
C ALA A 379 3.10 13.40 1.93
N HIS A 380 4.15 12.70 2.36
CA HIS A 380 5.34 13.29 2.97
C HIS A 380 6.64 12.90 2.26
N GLY A 381 6.56 12.43 1.00
CA GLY A 381 7.74 12.05 0.22
C GLY A 381 8.52 10.87 0.84
N LEU A 382 7.81 9.90 1.42
CA LEU A 382 8.38 8.66 1.95
C LEU A 382 7.87 7.47 1.14
N GLU A 383 8.67 6.41 1.03
CA GLU A 383 8.30 5.17 0.38
C GLU A 383 7.91 4.09 1.38
N ALA A 384 6.69 3.54 1.23
CA ALA A 384 6.26 2.36 1.97
C ALA A 384 6.75 1.08 1.30
N ARG A 385 7.15 0.08 2.11
CA ARG A 385 7.40 -1.31 1.70
C ARG A 385 6.68 -2.26 2.62
N VAL A 386 5.93 -3.20 2.04
CA VAL A 386 4.98 -4.07 2.75
C VAL A 386 5.30 -5.56 2.54
N PRO A 387 6.23 -6.14 3.34
CA PRO A 387 6.67 -7.53 3.15
C PRO A 387 5.56 -8.57 3.20
N PHE A 388 4.47 -8.32 3.94
CA PHE A 388 3.33 -9.23 4.05
C PHE A 388 2.47 -9.27 2.79
N LEU A 389 2.53 -8.24 1.93
CA LEU A 389 1.88 -8.22 0.61
C LEU A 389 2.82 -8.70 -0.51
N ASP A 390 3.74 -9.57 -0.17
CA ASP A 390 4.56 -10.24 -1.16
C ASP A 390 3.82 -11.46 -1.73
N PRO A 391 3.73 -11.62 -3.07
CA PRO A 391 3.06 -12.78 -3.67
C PRO A 391 3.55 -14.13 -3.15
N ASP A 392 4.85 -14.27 -2.88
CA ASP A 392 5.42 -15.51 -2.35
C ASP A 392 4.93 -15.81 -0.94
N PHE A 393 4.85 -14.77 -0.08
CA PHE A 393 4.34 -14.94 1.28
C PHE A 393 2.84 -15.22 1.27
N VAL A 394 2.06 -14.42 0.54
CA VAL A 394 0.60 -14.58 0.45
C VAL A 394 0.23 -15.96 -0.09
N ASN A 395 0.84 -16.39 -1.19
CA ASN A 395 0.60 -17.73 -1.76
C ASN A 395 1.01 -18.85 -0.76
N SER A 396 2.11 -18.67 -0.02
CA SER A 396 2.51 -19.64 1.01
C SER A 396 1.47 -19.75 2.13
N VAL A 397 0.92 -18.62 2.60
CA VAL A 397 -0.11 -18.59 3.64
C VAL A 397 -1.43 -19.18 3.11
N LEU A 398 -1.88 -18.76 1.93
CA LEU A 398 -3.14 -19.24 1.33
C LEU A 398 -3.10 -20.73 0.98
N SER A 399 -1.92 -21.29 0.73
CA SER A 399 -1.70 -22.73 0.50
C SER A 399 -1.73 -23.58 1.80
N ALA A 400 -1.69 -22.94 2.97
CA ALA A 400 -1.90 -23.65 4.23
C ALA A 400 -3.39 -24.00 4.40
N PRO A 401 -3.72 -25.18 4.99
CA PRO A 401 -5.09 -25.54 5.34
C PRO A 401 -5.79 -24.40 6.09
N VAL A 402 -7.04 -24.13 5.75
CA VAL A 402 -7.80 -23.02 6.36
C VAL A 402 -7.90 -23.20 7.88
N GLU A 403 -8.03 -24.44 8.33
CA GLU A 403 -8.08 -24.83 9.75
C GLU A 403 -6.84 -24.38 10.53
N MET A 404 -5.70 -24.23 9.87
CA MET A 404 -4.48 -23.73 10.51
C MET A 404 -4.46 -22.20 10.64
N ARG A 405 -5.26 -21.49 9.82
CA ARG A 405 -5.28 -20.02 9.76
C ARG A 405 -6.38 -19.41 10.61
N VAL A 406 -7.52 -20.11 10.77
CA VAL A 406 -8.67 -19.60 11.56
C VAL A 406 -8.44 -19.72 13.05
N PRO A 407 -8.95 -18.77 13.87
CA PRO A 407 -8.94 -18.86 15.32
C PRO A 407 -10.06 -19.80 15.82
N ILE A 408 -9.75 -21.08 15.98
CA ILE A 408 -10.71 -22.13 16.40
C ILE A 408 -10.18 -22.93 17.60
N GLY A 409 -11.06 -23.44 18.43
CA GLY A 409 -10.72 -24.39 19.50
C GLY A 409 -9.75 -23.82 20.55
N GLY A 410 -9.92 -22.57 20.94
CA GLY A 410 -9.04 -21.87 21.89
C GLY A 410 -7.76 -21.30 21.27
N ARG A 411 -7.59 -21.43 19.95
CA ARG A 411 -6.49 -20.81 19.21
C ARG A 411 -6.77 -19.32 19.02
N MET A 412 -5.71 -18.52 19.12
CA MET A 412 -5.80 -17.09 18.83
C MET A 412 -5.58 -16.78 17.34
N GLU A 413 -5.89 -15.56 16.96
CA GLU A 413 -5.62 -15.07 15.61
C GLU A 413 -4.13 -15.18 15.25
N LYS A 414 -3.82 -15.52 13.99
CA LYS A 414 -2.45 -15.69 13.48
C LYS A 414 -1.61 -16.74 14.23
N GLN A 415 -2.25 -17.70 14.90
CA GLN A 415 -1.53 -18.69 15.69
C GLN A 415 -0.49 -19.44 14.86
N PHE A 416 -0.80 -19.77 13.62
CA PHE A 416 0.11 -20.49 12.72
C PHE A 416 1.48 -19.79 12.56
N ILE A 417 1.49 -18.48 12.33
CA ILE A 417 2.77 -17.75 12.20
C ILE A 417 3.46 -17.56 13.56
N ARG A 418 2.70 -17.42 14.65
CA ARG A 418 3.28 -17.31 16.01
C ARG A 418 4.03 -18.59 16.38
N GLU A 419 3.40 -19.76 16.23
CA GLU A 419 4.02 -21.08 16.42
C GLU A 419 5.23 -21.29 15.51
N ALA A 420 5.13 -20.86 14.24
CA ALA A 420 6.22 -20.97 13.28
C ALA A 420 7.47 -20.21 13.74
N PHE A 421 7.31 -18.96 14.17
CA PHE A 421 8.45 -18.19 14.65
C PHE A 421 8.95 -18.61 16.03
N GLU A 422 8.08 -19.09 16.92
CA GLU A 422 8.52 -19.66 18.20
C GLU A 422 9.38 -20.92 17.99
N MET A 423 8.98 -21.78 17.06
CA MET A 423 9.65 -23.06 16.77
C MET A 423 10.97 -22.89 16.00
N TYR A 424 11.00 -22.04 14.96
CA TYR A 424 12.14 -21.95 14.03
C TYR A 424 13.05 -20.73 14.27
N CYS A 425 12.59 -19.76 15.05
CA CYS A 425 13.35 -18.57 15.45
C CYS A 425 13.17 -18.30 16.95
N PRO A 426 13.51 -19.25 17.84
CA PRO A 426 13.24 -19.10 19.27
C PRO A 426 13.88 -17.82 19.83
N GLY A 427 13.09 -17.07 20.63
CA GLY A 427 13.52 -15.82 21.21
C GLY A 427 13.63 -14.66 20.21
N ILE A 428 13.06 -14.77 19.00
CA ILE A 428 13.02 -13.68 18.02
C ILE A 428 12.28 -12.45 18.59
N LEU A 429 11.20 -12.69 19.32
CA LEU A 429 10.41 -11.69 20.06
C LEU A 429 10.20 -12.14 21.51
N PRO A 430 9.97 -11.22 22.46
CA PRO A 430 9.53 -11.57 23.80
C PRO A 430 8.17 -12.30 23.74
N PRO A 431 7.90 -13.28 24.64
CA PRO A 431 6.61 -13.99 24.67
C PRO A 431 5.39 -13.06 24.76
N CYS A 432 5.47 -11.99 25.55
CA CYS A 432 4.40 -10.99 25.68
C CYS A 432 4.08 -10.21 24.39
N ILE A 433 4.97 -10.26 23.39
CA ILE A 433 4.77 -9.69 22.07
C ILE A 433 4.34 -10.78 21.09
N LEU A 434 5.07 -11.90 21.06
CA LEU A 434 4.77 -13.03 20.17
C LEU A 434 3.34 -13.55 20.37
N TRP A 435 2.84 -13.54 21.62
CA TRP A 435 1.50 -13.99 22.02
C TRP A 435 0.56 -12.85 22.45
N ARG A 436 0.88 -11.59 22.06
CA ARG A 436 -0.01 -10.44 22.29
C ARG A 436 -1.31 -10.61 21.52
N LYS A 437 -2.46 -10.41 22.17
CA LYS A 437 -3.76 -10.32 21.50
C LYS A 437 -3.78 -9.18 20.49
N LYS A 438 -4.48 -9.38 19.37
CA LYS A 438 -4.65 -8.37 18.33
C LYS A 438 -5.36 -7.12 18.88
N GLU A 439 -4.76 -5.99 18.63
CA GLU A 439 -5.35 -4.66 18.77
C GLU A 439 -5.22 -3.92 17.45
N ALA A 440 -6.29 -3.25 16.99
CA ALA A 440 -6.21 -2.45 15.78
C ALA A 440 -5.33 -1.22 16.01
N PHE A 441 -4.59 -0.78 15.02
CA PHE A 441 -3.71 0.39 15.14
C PHE A 441 -4.49 1.64 15.56
N SER A 442 -5.70 1.86 15.01
CA SER A 442 -6.60 2.95 15.41
C SER A 442 -7.00 2.92 16.90
N ASP A 443 -6.96 1.74 17.51
CA ASP A 443 -7.27 1.55 18.93
C ASP A 443 -6.00 1.66 19.80
N GLY A 444 -4.88 1.09 19.35
CA GLY A 444 -3.61 1.04 20.08
C GLY A 444 -2.92 2.40 20.28
N VAL A 445 -3.22 3.38 19.43
CA VAL A 445 -2.69 4.75 19.55
C VAL A 445 -3.22 5.51 20.75
N SER A 446 -4.25 5.01 21.43
CA SER A 446 -4.95 5.67 22.56
C SER A 446 -5.06 4.76 23.77
N LYS A 447 -5.42 5.35 24.94
CA LYS A 447 -5.73 4.59 26.15
C LYS A 447 -7.00 3.77 25.98
N LEU A 448 -7.13 2.68 26.76
CA LEU A 448 -8.34 1.83 26.77
C LEU A 448 -9.59 2.61 27.21
N GLU A 449 -9.44 3.51 28.20
CA GLU A 449 -10.56 4.27 28.80
C GLU A 449 -11.01 5.48 27.94
N HIS A 450 -10.15 5.97 27.03
CA HIS A 450 -10.42 7.10 26.16
C HIS A 450 -9.92 6.77 24.77
N SER A 451 -10.73 6.00 24.03
CA SER A 451 -10.35 5.55 22.70
C SER A 451 -10.33 6.70 21.70
N TRP A 452 -9.47 6.60 20.71
CA TRP A 452 -9.41 7.57 19.60
C TRP A 452 -10.77 7.68 18.89
N SER A 453 -11.46 6.56 18.70
CA SER A 453 -12.80 6.54 18.12
C SER A 453 -13.83 7.33 18.96
N ASP A 454 -13.77 7.25 20.30
CA ASP A 454 -14.67 7.99 21.17
C ASP A 454 -14.39 9.50 21.14
N ILE A 455 -13.11 9.89 21.07
CA ILE A 455 -12.70 11.28 20.93
C ILE A 455 -13.28 11.88 19.65
N ILE A 456 -13.15 11.19 18.52
CA ILE A 456 -13.71 11.63 17.23
C ILE A 456 -15.24 11.71 17.32
N LYS A 457 -15.90 10.66 17.78
CA LYS A 457 -17.37 10.61 17.92
C LYS A 457 -17.90 11.77 18.77
N ASN A 458 -17.24 12.05 19.91
CA ASN A 458 -17.63 13.15 20.77
C ASN A 458 -17.41 14.52 20.11
N ALA A 459 -16.30 14.72 19.40
CA ALA A 459 -16.03 15.96 18.69
C ALA A 459 -17.02 16.22 17.54
N LEU A 460 -17.47 15.17 16.88
CA LEU A 460 -18.34 15.24 15.70
C LEU A 460 -19.82 14.95 16.00
N ARG A 461 -20.23 14.77 17.27
CA ARG A 461 -21.58 14.34 17.65
C ARG A 461 -22.72 15.23 17.13
N SER A 462 -22.46 16.51 16.89
CA SER A 462 -23.44 17.47 16.38
C SER A 462 -23.40 17.63 14.86
N HIS A 463 -22.50 16.95 14.16
CA HIS A 463 -22.41 16.99 12.71
C HIS A 463 -23.63 16.31 12.09
N ARG A 464 -24.30 16.97 11.15
CA ARG A 464 -25.57 16.50 10.57
C ARG A 464 -25.33 15.39 9.55
N ILE A 465 -26.13 14.33 9.64
CA ILE A 465 -26.17 13.26 8.65
C ILE A 465 -27.14 13.68 7.55
N LEU A 466 -26.59 13.96 6.37
CA LEU A 466 -27.38 14.31 5.18
C LEU A 466 -27.44 13.12 4.22
N GLN A 467 -28.53 13.02 3.47
CA GLN A 467 -28.65 12.04 2.39
C GLN A 467 -27.58 12.29 1.33
N LYS A 468 -26.88 11.24 0.92
CA LYS A 468 -25.79 11.29 -0.05
C LYS A 468 -26.00 10.21 -1.14
N PRO A 469 -25.55 10.46 -2.38
CA PRO A 469 -25.55 9.41 -3.40
C PRO A 469 -24.53 8.32 -3.08
N HIS A 470 -24.73 7.12 -3.62
CA HIS A 470 -23.90 5.93 -3.51
C HIS A 470 -23.96 5.31 -2.10
N ILE A 471 -23.01 5.56 -1.20
CA ILE A 471 -23.01 5.01 0.16
C ILE A 471 -23.55 6.05 1.13
N GLN A 472 -24.58 5.66 1.91
CA GLN A 472 -25.17 6.53 2.93
C GLN A 472 -24.27 6.57 4.17
N PRO A 473 -23.93 7.77 4.69
CA PRO A 473 -23.29 7.88 5.99
C PRO A 473 -24.29 7.48 7.09
N THR A 474 -23.90 6.57 7.97
CA THR A 474 -24.72 6.08 9.08
C THR A 474 -24.40 6.75 10.41
N THR A 475 -23.30 7.48 10.49
CA THR A 475 -22.82 8.19 11.70
C THR A 475 -22.45 9.64 11.36
N SER A 476 -22.41 10.50 12.38
CA SER A 476 -21.93 11.88 12.23
C SER A 476 -20.48 11.95 11.75
N GLU A 477 -19.66 10.99 12.15
CA GLU A 477 -18.28 10.85 11.70
C GLU A 477 -18.20 10.51 10.21
N ALA A 478 -18.96 9.50 9.75
CA ALA A 478 -19.04 9.16 8.33
C ALA A 478 -19.53 10.34 7.48
N ALA A 479 -20.52 11.09 7.98
CA ALA A 479 -21.06 12.26 7.32
C ALA A 479 -20.01 13.37 7.19
N TYR A 480 -19.22 13.60 8.23
CA TYR A 480 -18.13 14.57 8.24
C TYR A 480 -17.04 14.24 7.22
N TYR A 481 -16.57 12.98 7.22
CA TYR A 481 -15.54 12.55 6.26
C TYR A 481 -16.05 12.63 4.82
N ARG A 482 -17.31 12.23 4.62
CA ARG A 482 -17.95 12.30 3.31
C ARG A 482 -18.12 13.74 2.83
N GLU A 483 -18.44 14.70 3.70
CA GLU A 483 -18.54 16.11 3.33
C GLU A 483 -17.19 16.67 2.88
N ILE A 484 -16.11 16.43 3.63
CA ILE A 484 -14.76 16.85 3.25
C ILE A 484 -14.37 16.23 1.91
N PHE A 485 -14.64 14.94 1.74
CA PHE A 485 -14.33 14.22 0.51
C PHE A 485 -15.07 14.82 -0.69
N ASP A 486 -16.38 15.03 -0.58
CA ASP A 486 -17.20 15.60 -1.66
C ASP A 486 -16.77 17.04 -2.04
N GLN A 487 -16.29 17.83 -1.06
CA GLN A 487 -15.75 19.17 -1.31
C GLN A 487 -14.39 19.12 -2.03
N SER A 488 -13.53 18.14 -1.67
CA SER A 488 -12.18 18.00 -2.22
C SER A 488 -12.17 17.29 -3.57
N PHE A 489 -13.11 16.37 -3.79
CA PHE A 489 -13.21 15.50 -4.96
C PHE A 489 -14.64 15.44 -5.49
N PRO A 490 -15.15 16.53 -6.09
CA PRO A 490 -16.54 16.61 -6.56
C PRO A 490 -16.86 15.49 -7.55
N GLY A 491 -17.97 14.77 -7.32
CA GLY A 491 -18.45 13.70 -8.20
C GLY A 491 -17.71 12.36 -8.10
N GLN A 492 -16.65 12.24 -7.27
CA GLN A 492 -15.84 11.03 -7.18
C GLN A 492 -16.27 10.05 -6.07
N HIS A 493 -17.43 10.23 -5.48
CA HIS A 493 -17.94 9.41 -4.37
C HIS A 493 -18.03 7.90 -4.67
N HIS A 494 -18.06 7.49 -5.92
CA HIS A 494 -18.09 6.09 -6.35
C HIS A 494 -16.75 5.36 -6.18
N ILE A 495 -15.68 6.09 -5.82
CA ILE A 495 -14.32 5.52 -5.68
C ILE A 495 -14.21 4.51 -4.53
N LEU A 496 -15.02 4.67 -3.49
CA LEU A 496 -15.12 3.72 -2.37
C LEU A 496 -16.25 2.73 -2.67
N PRO A 497 -16.00 1.41 -2.71
CA PRO A 497 -17.04 0.42 -3.00
C PRO A 497 -18.03 0.23 -1.84
N HIS A 498 -17.56 0.26 -0.61
CA HIS A 498 -18.34 0.13 0.63
C HIS A 498 -17.51 0.63 1.82
N TYR A 499 -18.15 0.90 2.97
CA TYR A 499 -17.41 1.07 4.23
C TYR A 499 -16.84 -0.26 4.69
N TRP A 500 -15.60 -0.24 5.17
CA TRP A 500 -15.03 -1.42 5.83
C TRP A 500 -15.71 -1.67 7.17
N LEU A 501 -16.29 -2.84 7.34
CA LEU A 501 -16.92 -3.27 8.59
C LEU A 501 -16.57 -4.74 8.89
N PRO A 502 -16.51 -5.12 10.18
CA PRO A 502 -16.37 -6.52 10.59
C PRO A 502 -17.47 -7.39 9.99
N LYS A 503 -17.08 -8.44 9.26
CA LYS A 503 -18.01 -9.38 8.64
C LYS A 503 -18.58 -10.37 9.67
N TRP A 504 -19.72 -10.97 9.38
CA TRP A 504 -20.39 -11.96 10.24
C TRP A 504 -20.73 -11.48 11.66
N THR A 505 -20.87 -10.20 11.84
CA THR A 505 -21.24 -9.55 13.10
C THR A 505 -22.31 -8.48 12.85
N ASP A 506 -23.01 -8.04 13.88
CA ASP A 506 -23.92 -6.90 13.82
C ASP A 506 -23.23 -5.56 14.08
N ALA A 507 -21.90 -5.52 13.89
CA ALA A 507 -21.11 -4.33 14.15
C ALA A 507 -21.46 -3.21 13.16
N THR A 508 -21.83 -2.07 13.69
CA THR A 508 -22.07 -0.81 12.94
C THR A 508 -20.87 0.15 13.02
N ASP A 509 -19.85 -0.23 13.79
CA ASP A 509 -18.60 0.49 13.97
C ASP A 509 -17.40 -0.45 13.70
N PRO A 510 -16.39 0.02 12.97
CA PRO A 510 -15.25 -0.82 12.61
C PRO A 510 -14.28 -1.14 13.76
N SER A 511 -14.38 -0.46 14.92
CA SER A 511 -13.46 -0.69 16.04
C SER A 511 -13.58 -2.10 16.59
N ALA A 512 -12.46 -2.79 16.66
CA ALA A 512 -12.37 -4.14 17.24
C ALA A 512 -12.76 -4.19 18.73
N ARG A 513 -12.66 -3.07 19.45
CA ARG A 513 -13.07 -2.94 20.86
C ARG A 513 -14.59 -3.11 21.08
N THR A 514 -15.39 -2.95 20.02
CA THR A 514 -16.85 -3.14 20.09
C THR A 514 -17.27 -4.60 19.95
N LEU A 515 -16.38 -5.50 19.53
CA LEU A 515 -16.68 -6.91 19.32
C LEU A 515 -16.64 -7.70 20.64
N LYS A 516 -17.72 -8.38 20.96
CA LYS A 516 -17.78 -9.34 22.07
C LYS A 516 -17.39 -10.72 21.53
N LEU A 517 -16.16 -11.16 21.81
CA LEU A 517 -15.71 -12.48 21.40
C LEU A 517 -16.52 -13.60 22.07
N PRO A 518 -16.66 -14.77 21.42
CA PRO A 518 -17.30 -15.94 22.02
C PRO A 518 -16.63 -16.33 23.35
N SER A 519 -17.43 -16.75 24.34
CA SER A 519 -16.97 -17.01 25.72
C SER A 519 -15.85 -18.03 25.84
N ASN A 520 -15.66 -18.90 24.84
CA ASN A 520 -14.59 -19.92 24.83
C ASN A 520 -13.23 -19.35 24.38
N ASN A 521 -13.15 -18.04 24.03
CA ASN A 521 -11.96 -17.38 23.51
C ASN A 521 -11.63 -16.06 24.24
N GLN A 522 -12.25 -15.85 25.43
CA GLN A 522 -11.96 -14.71 26.30
C GLN A 522 -10.70 -14.91 27.14
#